data_7301f1e14f44bbbb7a372265bc53cc0d
#
_entry.id   7301f1e14f44bbbb7a372265bc53cc0d
#
_cell.length_a   1.000
_cell.length_b   1.000
_cell.length_c   1.000
_cell.angle_alpha   90.00
_cell.angle_beta   90.00
_cell.angle_gamma   90.00
#
_symmetry.space_group_name_H-M   'P 1'
#
loop_
_entity.id
_entity.type
_entity.pdbx_description
1 polymer ?
#
loop_
_entity_poly.entity_id
_entity_poly.type
_entity_poly.pdbx_seq_one_letter_code
_entity_poly.pdbx_strand_id
1 'polypeptide(L)'
;MPGGAERTTDMSDGEPPTVAPATVDDIDDVTDLWVALAAGQRRHGSTLLAEANRGAVREWIARSVVTGELFVARDADGDPVGFVSYSFDREGYERERVRGTVSNLFVDPGRRGEGIGTDLLDAAERALAAAGAETVALEALADNDRARAFYTDRGYDLHRVELTKPLPESRGDETADGGETADDEAE
;
A
#
# COMPACT_ATOMS: atom_id res chain seq x y z
N MET A 1 -2.83 -5.15 -60.59
CA MET A 1 -1.93 -5.53 -59.54
C MET A 1 -1.99 -4.49 -58.43
N PRO A 2 -2.75 -4.68 -57.36
CA PRO A 2 -2.61 -3.86 -56.16
C PRO A 2 -1.77 -4.62 -55.14
N GLY A 3 -0.64 -3.98 -54.76
CA GLY A 3 0.22 -4.46 -53.70
C GLY A 3 -0.46 -4.39 -52.32
N GLY A 4 -0.59 -5.52 -51.67
CA GLY A 4 -0.98 -5.60 -50.28
C GLY A 4 0.13 -5.03 -49.41
N ALA A 5 -0.21 -3.99 -48.64
CA ALA A 5 0.62 -3.53 -47.55
C ALA A 5 0.35 -4.48 -46.38
N GLU A 6 1.25 -5.40 -46.08
CA GLU A 6 1.31 -6.14 -44.84
C GLU A 6 1.59 -5.14 -43.72
N ARG A 7 0.59 -4.93 -42.89
CA ARG A 7 0.77 -4.26 -41.59
C ARG A 7 1.46 -5.26 -40.67
N THR A 8 2.75 -5.12 -40.54
CA THR A 8 3.52 -5.75 -39.47
C THR A 8 2.99 -5.18 -38.15
N THR A 9 2.21 -5.97 -37.45
CA THR A 9 1.86 -5.71 -36.05
C THR A 9 3.14 -6.02 -35.27
N ASP A 10 3.87 -4.96 -34.93
CA ASP A 10 4.95 -5.02 -33.93
C ASP A 10 4.25 -5.29 -32.56
N MET A 11 4.06 -6.57 -32.25
CA MET A 11 3.79 -7.03 -30.91
C MET A 11 5.17 -7.20 -30.27
N SER A 12 5.62 -6.15 -29.57
CA SER A 12 6.69 -6.27 -28.59
C SER A 12 6.17 -7.20 -27.49
N ASP A 13 6.31 -8.51 -27.70
CA ASP A 13 6.15 -9.53 -26.65
C ASP A 13 7.33 -9.37 -25.67
N GLY A 14 7.23 -8.37 -24.81
CA GLY A 14 8.12 -8.26 -23.65
C GLY A 14 7.89 -9.48 -22.77
N GLU A 15 8.97 -10.11 -22.34
CA GLU A 15 8.95 -11.21 -21.37
C GLU A 15 8.08 -10.81 -20.16
N PRO A 16 7.18 -11.71 -19.68
CA PRO A 16 6.28 -11.38 -18.59
C PRO A 16 7.10 -11.01 -17.33
N PRO A 17 6.64 -10.04 -16.54
CA PRO A 17 7.31 -9.65 -15.32
C PRO A 17 7.52 -10.82 -14.37
N THR A 18 8.70 -10.89 -13.74
CA THR A 18 9.04 -11.94 -12.80
C THR A 18 8.86 -11.46 -11.36
N VAL A 19 8.28 -12.31 -10.49
CA VAL A 19 8.12 -12.03 -9.06
C VAL A 19 9.17 -12.80 -8.26
N ALA A 20 9.94 -12.08 -7.46
CA ALA A 20 10.99 -12.63 -6.61
C ALA A 20 11.04 -11.94 -5.24
N PRO A 21 11.62 -12.57 -4.20
CA PRO A 21 11.91 -11.88 -2.95
C PRO A 21 12.74 -10.61 -3.19
N ALA A 22 12.38 -9.53 -2.49
CA ALA A 22 13.14 -8.29 -2.58
C ALA A 22 14.53 -8.44 -1.95
N THR A 23 15.48 -7.68 -2.48
CA THR A 23 16.86 -7.59 -2.01
C THR A 23 17.19 -6.21 -1.47
N VAL A 24 18.37 -6.04 -0.92
CA VAL A 24 18.83 -4.73 -0.42
C VAL A 24 18.94 -3.67 -1.53
N ASP A 25 19.15 -4.10 -2.77
CA ASP A 25 19.25 -3.22 -3.93
C ASP A 25 17.89 -2.63 -4.33
N ASP A 26 16.78 -3.24 -3.89
CA ASP A 26 15.41 -2.81 -4.19
C ASP A 26 14.87 -1.73 -3.24
N ILE A 27 15.57 -1.45 -2.14
CA ILE A 27 15.01 -0.64 -1.05
C ILE A 27 14.59 0.75 -1.54
N ASP A 28 15.39 1.39 -2.35
CA ASP A 28 15.10 2.75 -2.82
C ASP A 28 13.97 2.75 -3.86
N ASP A 29 14.00 1.84 -4.82
CA ASP A 29 12.96 1.72 -5.84
C ASP A 29 11.60 1.34 -5.25
N VAL A 30 11.57 0.38 -4.31
CA VAL A 30 10.33 0.01 -3.61
C VAL A 30 9.82 1.17 -2.73
N THR A 31 10.72 1.98 -2.17
CA THR A 31 10.32 3.21 -1.47
C THR A 31 9.62 4.19 -2.41
N ASP A 32 10.11 4.36 -3.63
CA ASP A 32 9.48 5.19 -4.65
C ASP A 32 8.10 4.63 -5.07
N LEU A 33 8.01 3.32 -5.28
CA LEU A 33 6.73 2.66 -5.55
C LEU A 33 5.73 2.84 -4.38
N TRP A 34 6.19 2.77 -3.14
CA TRP A 34 5.33 3.02 -1.97
C TRP A 34 4.84 4.47 -1.92
N VAL A 35 5.69 5.44 -2.20
CA VAL A 35 5.31 6.85 -2.29
C VAL A 35 4.25 7.07 -3.37
N ALA A 36 4.42 6.42 -4.53
CA ALA A 36 3.43 6.44 -5.60
C ALA A 36 2.09 5.80 -5.19
N LEU A 37 2.13 4.67 -4.46
CA LEU A 37 0.95 4.02 -3.87
C LEU A 37 0.21 4.99 -2.94
N ALA A 38 0.92 5.56 -1.95
CA ALA A 38 0.33 6.44 -0.95
C ALA A 38 -0.26 7.71 -1.58
N ALA A 39 0.44 8.31 -2.56
CA ALA A 39 -0.07 9.45 -3.32
C ALA A 39 -1.34 9.08 -4.10
N GLY A 40 -1.37 7.90 -4.71
CA GLY A 40 -2.52 7.37 -5.43
C GLY A 40 -3.74 7.10 -4.54
N GLN A 41 -3.55 6.73 -3.28
CA GLN A 41 -4.63 6.45 -2.34
C GLN A 41 -5.38 7.69 -1.86
N ARG A 42 -4.81 8.89 -1.99
CA ARG A 42 -5.47 10.15 -1.60
C ARG A 42 -6.81 10.38 -2.30
N ARG A 43 -6.94 9.99 -3.57
CA ARG A 43 -8.22 10.08 -4.32
C ARG A 43 -9.31 9.16 -3.77
N HIS A 44 -8.94 8.21 -2.92
CA HIS A 44 -9.85 7.28 -2.24
C HIS A 44 -10.01 7.60 -0.75
N GLY A 45 -9.69 8.85 -0.33
CA GLY A 45 -9.90 9.32 1.04
C GLY A 45 -8.74 9.06 2.02
N SER A 46 -7.60 8.54 1.56
CA SER A 46 -6.42 8.39 2.42
C SER A 46 -5.88 9.76 2.84
N THR A 47 -5.57 9.92 4.12
CA THR A 47 -4.93 11.10 4.70
C THR A 47 -3.42 10.97 4.83
N LEU A 48 -2.85 9.86 4.34
CA LEU A 48 -1.43 9.57 4.45
C LEU A 48 -0.59 10.59 3.66
N LEU A 49 0.45 11.13 4.28
CA LEU A 49 1.39 12.06 3.65
C LEU A 49 2.55 11.27 3.03
N ALA A 50 2.49 11.06 1.71
CA ALA A 50 3.41 10.17 1.00
C ALA A 50 4.88 10.56 1.21
N GLU A 51 5.30 11.75 0.79
CA GLU A 51 6.70 12.19 0.88
C GLU A 51 7.17 12.41 2.33
N ALA A 52 6.33 12.89 3.21
CA ALA A 52 6.70 13.09 4.61
C ALA A 52 7.04 11.78 5.32
N ASN A 53 6.52 10.66 4.84
CA ASN A 53 6.78 9.34 5.41
C ASN A 53 7.93 8.58 4.72
N ARG A 54 8.53 9.11 3.65
CA ARG A 54 9.57 8.44 2.85
C ARG A 54 10.68 7.82 3.71
N GLY A 55 11.24 8.58 4.66
CA GLY A 55 12.33 8.10 5.51
C GLY A 55 11.92 6.90 6.39
N ALA A 56 10.79 7.03 7.08
CA ALA A 56 10.26 5.96 7.94
C ALA A 56 9.90 4.70 7.14
N VAL A 57 9.35 4.91 5.94
CA VAL A 57 8.99 3.82 5.03
C VAL A 57 10.22 3.11 4.50
N ARG A 58 11.26 3.83 4.12
CA ARG A 58 12.52 3.25 3.68
C ARG A 58 13.14 2.32 4.75
N GLU A 59 13.11 2.76 6.01
CA GLU A 59 13.57 1.92 7.13
C GLU A 59 12.69 0.68 7.33
N TRP A 60 11.38 0.83 7.17
CA TRP A 60 10.44 -0.28 7.26
C TRP A 60 10.65 -1.28 6.11
N ILE A 61 10.82 -0.82 4.86
CA ILE A 61 11.14 -1.66 3.70
C ILE A 61 12.44 -2.42 3.93
N ALA A 62 13.50 -1.75 4.42
CA ALA A 62 14.76 -2.39 4.72
C ALA A 62 14.60 -3.54 5.73
N ARG A 63 13.77 -3.36 6.76
CA ARG A 63 13.43 -4.44 7.70
C ARG A 63 12.67 -5.58 7.03
N SER A 64 11.68 -5.26 6.19
CA SER A 64 10.87 -6.26 5.46
C SER A 64 11.72 -7.09 4.48
N VAL A 65 12.75 -6.49 3.88
CA VAL A 65 13.72 -7.22 3.05
C VAL A 65 14.52 -8.22 3.92
N VAL A 66 15.01 -7.79 5.08
CA VAL A 66 15.78 -8.66 5.98
C VAL A 66 14.93 -9.82 6.53
N THR A 67 13.65 -9.58 6.82
CA THR A 67 12.73 -10.60 7.32
C THR A 67 12.13 -11.49 6.22
N GLY A 68 12.37 -11.15 4.95
CA GLY A 68 11.81 -11.87 3.80
C GLY A 68 10.30 -11.66 3.61
N GLU A 69 9.77 -10.54 4.06
CA GLU A 69 8.34 -10.20 4.06
C GLU A 69 7.98 -9.23 2.92
N LEU A 70 8.75 -9.27 1.82
CA LEU A 70 8.57 -8.40 0.66
C LEU A 70 8.89 -9.15 -0.64
N PHE A 71 7.99 -9.10 -1.62
CA PHE A 71 8.26 -9.51 -3.01
C PHE A 71 8.19 -8.31 -3.94
N VAL A 72 8.98 -8.38 -5.01
CA VAL A 72 9.04 -7.37 -6.07
C VAL A 72 8.74 -8.04 -7.42
N ALA A 73 7.94 -7.40 -8.23
CA ALA A 73 7.77 -7.74 -9.65
C ALA A 73 8.71 -6.86 -10.48
N ARG A 74 9.48 -7.49 -11.37
CA ARG A 74 10.45 -6.83 -12.25
C ARG A 74 10.06 -7.06 -13.70
N ASP A 75 10.26 -6.03 -14.53
CA ASP A 75 10.11 -6.17 -15.97
C ASP A 75 11.34 -6.85 -16.61
N ALA A 76 11.35 -6.90 -17.94
CA ALA A 76 12.43 -7.54 -18.69
C ALA A 76 13.80 -6.84 -18.56
N ASP A 77 13.80 -5.55 -18.23
CA ASP A 77 15.01 -4.76 -17.98
C ASP A 77 15.53 -4.93 -16.55
N GLY A 78 14.74 -5.59 -15.68
CA GLY A 78 15.02 -5.82 -14.27
C GLY A 78 14.49 -4.72 -13.35
N ASP A 79 13.79 -3.73 -13.88
CA ASP A 79 13.27 -2.61 -13.12
C ASP A 79 12.03 -3.01 -12.31
N PRO A 80 11.93 -2.60 -11.03
CA PRO A 80 10.76 -2.86 -10.19
C PRO A 80 9.52 -2.14 -10.71
N VAL A 81 8.49 -2.90 -11.06
CA VAL A 81 7.20 -2.40 -11.57
C VAL A 81 6.03 -2.65 -10.62
N GLY A 82 6.29 -3.29 -9.50
CA GLY A 82 5.31 -3.56 -8.46
C GLY A 82 5.91 -4.26 -7.26
N PHE A 83 5.20 -4.24 -6.14
CA PHE A 83 5.62 -4.94 -4.93
C PHE A 83 4.43 -5.38 -4.10
N VAL A 84 4.66 -6.36 -3.23
CA VAL A 84 3.76 -6.77 -2.16
C VAL A 84 4.55 -6.92 -0.87
N SER A 85 4.02 -6.36 0.21
CA SER A 85 4.54 -6.60 1.56
C SER A 85 3.51 -7.35 2.38
N TYR A 86 4.00 -8.23 3.22
CA TYR A 86 3.16 -9.05 4.07
C TYR A 86 3.85 -9.30 5.41
N SER A 87 3.09 -9.71 6.39
CA SER A 87 3.59 -10.04 7.71
C SER A 87 2.80 -11.19 8.32
N PHE A 88 3.43 -11.88 9.23
CA PHE A 88 2.79 -12.93 10.00
C PHE A 88 2.37 -12.36 11.36
N ASP A 89 1.08 -12.48 11.71
CA ASP A 89 0.57 -12.00 12.99
C ASP A 89 1.08 -12.90 14.13
N ARG A 90 2.27 -12.59 14.66
CA ARG A 90 2.91 -13.36 15.75
C ARG A 90 2.63 -12.80 17.15
N GLU A 91 2.11 -11.58 17.19
CA GLU A 91 1.86 -10.88 18.46
C GLU A 91 0.37 -10.54 18.62
N GLY A 92 -0.09 -10.50 19.85
CA GLY A 92 -1.44 -10.06 20.20
C GLY A 92 -2.26 -11.13 20.89
N TYR A 93 -3.56 -11.02 20.73
CA TYR A 93 -4.52 -11.95 21.34
C TYR A 93 -4.46 -13.31 20.65
N GLU A 94 -4.64 -14.39 21.44
CA GLU A 94 -4.88 -15.72 20.88
C GLU A 94 -6.10 -15.69 19.96
N ARG A 95 -5.94 -16.28 18.77
CA ARG A 95 -6.98 -16.37 17.75
C ARG A 95 -7.31 -17.84 17.48
N GLU A 96 -8.53 -18.09 17.07
CA GLU A 96 -8.95 -19.44 16.65
C GLU A 96 -8.17 -19.93 15.44
N ARG A 97 -7.69 -19.01 14.58
CA ARG A 97 -6.89 -19.30 13.38
C ARG A 97 -5.67 -18.41 13.31
N VAL A 98 -4.58 -18.99 12.84
CA VAL A 98 -3.34 -18.24 12.58
C VAL A 98 -3.52 -17.37 11.35
N ARG A 99 -3.24 -16.07 11.48
CA ARG A 99 -3.48 -15.09 10.45
C ARG A 99 -2.19 -14.47 9.92
N GLY A 100 -2.08 -14.38 8.59
CA GLY A 100 -1.16 -13.50 7.90
C GLY A 100 -1.85 -12.24 7.41
N THR A 101 -1.08 -11.18 7.19
CA THR A 101 -1.58 -9.89 6.71
C THR A 101 -0.79 -9.44 5.49
N VAL A 102 -1.48 -9.09 4.40
CA VAL A 102 -0.92 -8.33 3.28
C VAL A 102 -1.10 -6.86 3.57
N SER A 103 0.02 -6.15 3.75
CA SER A 103 0.01 -4.75 4.19
C SER A 103 -0.04 -3.77 3.02
N ASN A 104 0.69 -4.07 1.94
CA ASN A 104 0.70 -3.26 0.73
C ASN A 104 0.74 -4.16 -0.50
N LEU A 105 0.02 -3.76 -1.54
CA LEU A 105 0.10 -4.32 -2.88
C LEU A 105 0.02 -3.16 -3.87
N PHE A 106 1.04 -3.02 -4.69
CA PHE A 106 1.11 -1.98 -5.70
C PHE A 106 1.65 -2.51 -7.02
N VAL A 107 1.06 -2.03 -8.11
CA VAL A 107 1.55 -2.22 -9.48
C VAL A 107 1.52 -0.86 -10.15
N ASP A 108 2.62 -0.52 -10.84
CA ASP A 108 2.70 0.69 -11.63
C ASP A 108 1.45 0.85 -12.51
N PRO A 109 0.81 2.03 -12.51
CA PRO A 109 -0.39 2.27 -13.31
C PRO A 109 -0.27 1.89 -14.78
N GLY A 110 0.92 2.06 -15.38
CA GLY A 110 1.20 1.74 -16.77
C GLY A 110 1.27 0.23 -17.07
N ARG A 111 1.45 -0.59 -16.03
CA ARG A 111 1.61 -2.06 -16.14
C ARG A 111 0.42 -2.85 -15.56
N ARG A 112 -0.67 -2.14 -15.25
CA ARG A 112 -1.87 -2.77 -14.71
C ARG A 112 -2.66 -3.49 -15.79
N GLY A 113 -3.24 -4.64 -15.42
CA GLY A 113 -3.99 -5.50 -16.36
C GLY A 113 -3.14 -6.61 -16.98
N GLU A 114 -1.83 -6.64 -16.69
CA GLU A 114 -0.88 -7.65 -17.16
C GLU A 114 -0.77 -8.89 -16.22
N GLY A 115 -1.60 -8.99 -15.18
CA GLY A 115 -1.54 -10.11 -14.22
C GLY A 115 -0.58 -9.91 -13.05
N ILE A 116 0.30 -8.90 -13.07
CA ILE A 116 1.36 -8.65 -12.06
C ILE A 116 0.81 -8.63 -10.63
N GLY A 117 -0.31 -7.96 -10.41
CA GLY A 117 -0.93 -7.90 -9.08
C GLY A 117 -1.41 -9.26 -8.58
N THR A 118 -1.79 -10.15 -9.48
CA THR A 118 -2.15 -11.53 -9.17
C THR A 118 -0.91 -12.30 -8.72
N ASP A 119 0.15 -12.24 -9.51
CA ASP A 119 1.37 -12.99 -9.25
C ASP A 119 2.03 -12.56 -7.93
N LEU A 120 2.01 -11.24 -7.63
CA LEU A 120 2.47 -10.70 -6.35
C LEU A 120 1.63 -11.20 -5.17
N LEU A 121 0.29 -11.12 -5.28
CA LEU A 121 -0.60 -11.58 -4.22
C LEU A 121 -0.45 -13.09 -3.98
N ASP A 122 -0.41 -13.89 -5.03
CA ASP A 122 -0.19 -15.33 -4.96
C ASP A 122 1.15 -15.69 -4.31
N ALA A 123 2.21 -14.90 -4.57
CA ALA A 123 3.51 -15.10 -3.94
C ALA A 123 3.43 -14.85 -2.42
N ALA A 124 2.78 -13.76 -2.00
CA ALA A 124 2.58 -13.45 -0.58
C ALA A 124 1.71 -14.51 0.13
N GLU A 125 0.61 -14.93 -0.50
CA GLU A 125 -0.28 -15.97 0.05
C GLU A 125 0.45 -17.32 0.22
N ARG A 126 1.24 -17.72 -0.78
CA ARG A 126 2.06 -18.93 -0.68
C ARG A 126 3.10 -18.85 0.43
N ALA A 127 3.76 -17.70 0.60
CA ALA A 127 4.73 -17.50 1.66
C ALA A 127 4.07 -17.53 3.05
N LEU A 128 2.92 -16.89 3.22
CA LEU A 128 2.14 -16.91 4.45
C LEU A 128 1.64 -18.32 4.78
N ALA A 129 1.11 -19.05 3.81
CA ALA A 129 0.67 -20.44 4.00
C ALA A 129 1.84 -21.36 4.38
N ALA A 130 3.00 -21.22 3.74
CA ALA A 130 4.22 -21.96 4.09
C ALA A 130 4.71 -21.65 5.51
N ALA A 131 4.48 -20.42 6.00
CA ALA A 131 4.78 -20.02 7.37
C ALA A 131 3.71 -20.47 8.40
N GLY A 132 2.62 -21.12 7.95
CA GLY A 132 1.58 -21.68 8.79
C GLY A 132 0.33 -20.79 8.96
N ALA A 133 0.16 -19.75 8.15
CA ALA A 133 -1.09 -18.98 8.16
C ALA A 133 -2.25 -19.83 7.63
N GLU A 134 -3.37 -19.79 8.32
CA GLU A 134 -4.63 -20.46 7.95
C GLU A 134 -5.61 -19.47 7.29
N THR A 135 -5.38 -18.17 7.49
CA THR A 135 -6.14 -17.09 6.88
C THR A 135 -5.22 -15.94 6.48
N VAL A 136 -5.59 -15.24 5.43
CA VAL A 136 -4.94 -13.99 5.02
C VAL A 136 -5.94 -12.84 5.14
N ALA A 137 -5.47 -11.71 5.66
CA ALA A 137 -6.25 -10.48 5.73
C ALA A 137 -5.51 -9.34 5.04
N LEU A 138 -6.26 -8.36 4.58
CA LEU A 138 -5.76 -7.10 4.05
C LEU A 138 -6.77 -5.99 4.31
N GLU A 139 -6.34 -4.75 4.09
CA GLU A 139 -7.20 -3.58 4.18
C GLU A 139 -7.26 -2.88 2.83
N ALA A 140 -8.45 -2.45 2.44
CA ALA A 140 -8.69 -1.64 1.25
C ALA A 140 -9.57 -0.45 1.62
N LEU A 141 -9.25 0.73 1.08
CA LEU A 141 -10.07 1.92 1.24
C LEU A 141 -11.47 1.68 0.66
N ALA A 142 -12.52 2.11 1.37
CA ALA A 142 -13.92 1.87 1.00
C ALA A 142 -14.26 2.39 -0.40
N ASP A 143 -13.67 3.53 -0.80
CA ASP A 143 -13.89 4.17 -2.10
C ASP A 143 -12.96 3.64 -3.21
N ASN A 144 -12.13 2.62 -2.93
CA ASN A 144 -11.29 1.97 -3.92
C ASN A 144 -11.99 0.73 -4.50
N ASP A 145 -13.04 0.95 -5.28
CA ASP A 145 -13.84 -0.12 -5.90
C ASP A 145 -13.00 -1.09 -6.72
N ARG A 146 -11.96 -0.58 -7.41
CA ARG A 146 -11.08 -1.42 -8.22
C ARG A 146 -10.31 -2.43 -7.35
N ALA A 147 -9.72 -1.97 -6.24
CA ALA A 147 -9.01 -2.88 -5.34
C ALA A 147 -9.96 -3.87 -4.68
N ARG A 148 -11.14 -3.41 -4.25
CA ARG A 148 -12.16 -4.27 -3.65
C ARG A 148 -12.62 -5.36 -4.61
N ALA A 149 -12.94 -5.01 -5.87
CA ALA A 149 -13.31 -5.98 -6.90
C ALA A 149 -12.18 -7.00 -7.11
N PHE A 150 -10.92 -6.53 -7.25
CA PHE A 150 -9.75 -7.39 -7.42
C PHE A 150 -9.61 -8.42 -6.29
N TYR A 151 -9.81 -8.03 -5.03
CA TYR A 151 -9.73 -8.95 -3.89
C TYR A 151 -10.95 -9.88 -3.80
N THR A 152 -12.16 -9.36 -4.07
CA THR A 152 -13.38 -10.18 -4.07
C THR A 152 -13.30 -11.29 -5.13
N ASP A 153 -12.81 -11.00 -6.33
CA ASP A 153 -12.60 -11.98 -7.40
C ASP A 153 -11.60 -13.09 -7.02
N ARG A 154 -10.81 -12.86 -5.95
CA ARG A 154 -9.85 -13.82 -5.38
C ARG A 154 -10.32 -14.48 -4.09
N GLY A 155 -11.59 -14.33 -3.75
CA GLY A 155 -12.21 -15.00 -2.60
C GLY A 155 -12.00 -14.27 -1.27
N TYR A 156 -11.59 -12.98 -1.28
CA TYR A 156 -11.60 -12.17 -0.08
C TYR A 156 -12.99 -11.63 0.19
N ASP A 157 -13.48 -11.87 1.40
CA ASP A 157 -14.76 -11.38 1.89
C ASP A 157 -14.58 -10.19 2.85
N LEU A 158 -15.59 -9.32 2.89
CA LEU A 158 -15.62 -8.22 3.85
C LEU A 158 -15.70 -8.76 5.27
N HIS A 159 -14.70 -8.44 6.10
CA HIS A 159 -14.62 -8.94 7.47
C HIS A 159 -14.79 -7.83 8.52
N ARG A 160 -14.26 -6.62 8.25
CA ARG A 160 -14.30 -5.49 9.18
C ARG A 160 -14.53 -4.18 8.44
N VAL A 161 -15.21 -3.24 9.08
CA VAL A 161 -15.43 -1.88 8.58
C VAL A 161 -14.81 -0.89 9.56
N GLU A 162 -14.05 0.07 9.04
CA GLU A 162 -13.58 1.23 9.79
C GLU A 162 -14.53 2.41 9.57
N LEU A 163 -14.91 3.09 10.64
CA LEU A 163 -15.74 4.30 10.60
C LEU A 163 -14.95 5.46 11.20
N THR A 164 -14.87 6.57 10.48
CA THR A 164 -14.15 7.77 10.90
C THR A 164 -15.10 8.96 11.06
N LYS A 165 -14.82 9.84 12.02
CA LYS A 165 -15.56 11.08 12.24
C LYS A 165 -14.57 12.21 12.54
N PRO A 166 -14.59 13.31 11.78
CA PRO A 166 -13.84 14.51 12.15
C PRO A 166 -14.30 15.06 13.50
N LEU A 167 -13.35 15.39 14.36
CA LEU A 167 -13.66 16.14 15.57
C LEU A 167 -13.60 17.64 15.28
N PRO A 168 -14.44 18.48 15.96
CA PRO A 168 -14.30 19.91 15.84
C PRO A 168 -12.93 20.36 16.34
N GLU A 169 -12.34 21.34 15.66
CA GLU A 169 -11.09 21.95 16.13
C GLU A 169 -11.33 22.50 17.54
N SER A 170 -10.45 22.19 18.47
CA SER A 170 -10.43 22.83 19.80
C SER A 170 -10.20 24.32 19.57
N ARG A 171 -11.25 25.13 19.77
CA ARG A 171 -11.05 26.60 19.89
C ARG A 171 -10.05 26.78 21.01
N GLY A 172 -8.85 27.27 20.68
CA GLY A 172 -7.92 27.75 21.66
C GLY A 172 -8.67 28.70 22.59
N ASP A 173 -8.57 28.45 23.87
CA ASP A 173 -9.08 29.32 24.91
C ASP A 173 -8.41 30.68 24.74
N GLU A 174 -9.08 31.60 24.05
CA GLU A 174 -8.75 33.03 24.15
C GLU A 174 -9.01 33.42 25.62
N THR A 175 -8.01 33.24 26.44
CA THR A 175 -7.95 33.83 27.75
C THR A 175 -8.20 35.33 27.55
N ALA A 176 -9.42 35.71 27.93
CA ALA A 176 -9.79 37.11 28.08
C ALA A 176 -8.75 37.78 28.97
N ASP A 177 -7.95 38.63 28.33
CA ASP A 177 -7.19 39.68 29.04
C ASP A 177 -8.20 40.66 29.66
N GLY A 178 -8.59 40.36 30.90
CA GLY A 178 -9.36 41.24 31.77
C GLY A 178 -8.47 42.36 32.30
N GLY A 179 -8.33 43.42 31.52
CA GLY A 179 -7.76 44.65 32.01
C GLY A 179 -8.55 45.18 33.20
N GLU A 180 -8.00 44.99 34.37
CA GLU A 180 -8.39 45.66 35.60
C GLU A 180 -7.80 47.04 35.61
N THR A 181 -8.59 48.05 35.27
CA THR A 181 -8.28 49.46 35.61
C THR A 181 -8.71 49.71 37.03
N ALA A 182 -7.74 49.78 37.92
CA ALA A 182 -7.89 50.38 39.20
C ALA A 182 -8.01 51.90 39.00
N ASP A 183 -9.14 52.48 39.36
CA ASP A 183 -9.25 53.90 39.69
C ASP A 183 -9.29 54.07 41.18
N ASP A 184 -8.22 54.62 41.65
CA ASP A 184 -8.00 55.26 42.95
C ASP A 184 -8.60 56.66 42.91
N GLU A 185 -9.40 57.05 43.94
CA GLU A 185 -9.51 58.42 44.52
C GLU A 185 -10.50 58.37 45.69
N ALA A 186 -10.00 58.47 46.84
CA ALA A 186 -9.84 59.65 47.74
C ALA A 186 -11.16 60.32 48.23
N GLU A 187 -11.47 60.20 49.46
CA GLU A 187 -11.70 61.13 50.58
C GLU A 187 -12.28 60.47 51.83
#